data_2b416da05d9e9e74864fb4b47b61215d
#
_entry.id   2b416da05d9e9e74864fb4b47b61215d
#
_cell.length_a   1.000
_cell.length_b   1.000
_cell.length_c   1.000
_cell.angle_alpha   90.00
_cell.angle_beta   90.00
_cell.angle_gamma   90.00
#
_symmetry.space_group_name_H-M   'P 1'
#
loop_
_entity.id
_entity.type
_entity.pdbx_description
1 polymer ?
#
loop_
_entity_poly.entity_id
_entity_poly.type
_entity_poly.pdbx_seq_one_letter_code
_entity_poly.pdbx_strand_id
1 'polypeptide(L)'
;MIRILMVDDYVDFRVAFGAMLEGQPDLKVVGQAGSLAEARTMLEGVDVALLDRGLPDGDGLQLIGPLREVNPHARVLVMSSTVEMIHPTDAIEAGADGVIDKLDTPERLFAALREVGGG
;
A
#
# COMPACT_ATOMS: atom_id res chain seq x y z
N MET A 1 -1.52 12.18 -11.72
CA MET A 1 -0.63 11.83 -10.58
C MET A 1 -1.33 10.85 -9.66
N ILE A 2 -0.65 9.78 -9.30
CA ILE A 2 -1.18 8.75 -8.42
C ILE A 2 -0.84 9.10 -6.98
N ARG A 3 -1.86 9.26 -6.12
CA ARG A 3 -1.69 9.62 -4.71
C ARG A 3 -1.64 8.36 -3.86
N ILE A 4 -0.54 8.17 -3.16
CA ILE A 4 -0.22 6.93 -2.46
C ILE A 4 -0.21 7.15 -0.95
N LEU A 5 -0.95 6.28 -0.24
CA LEU A 5 -0.83 6.13 1.20
C LEU A 5 0.06 4.91 1.49
N MET A 6 1.16 5.12 2.21
CA MET A 6 2.03 4.03 2.63
C MET A 6 1.68 3.61 4.05
N VAL A 7 1.41 2.33 4.25
CA VAL A 7 1.10 1.77 5.58
C VAL A 7 2.05 0.62 5.86
N ASP A 8 3.03 0.87 6.73
CA ASP A 8 4.09 -0.06 7.08
C ASP A 8 4.69 0.35 8.42
N ASP A 9 4.79 -0.57 9.37
CA ASP A 9 5.36 -0.28 10.69
C ASP A 9 6.89 -0.25 10.69
N TYR A 10 7.54 -0.74 9.63
CA TYR A 10 8.99 -0.67 9.51
C TYR A 10 9.41 0.71 8.99
N VAL A 11 9.79 1.57 9.93
CA VAL A 11 10.07 3.00 9.65
C VAL A 11 11.15 3.18 8.59
N ASP A 12 12.25 2.44 8.69
CA ASP A 12 13.37 2.59 7.75
C ASP A 12 12.95 2.31 6.31
N PHE A 13 12.20 1.25 6.08
CA PHE A 13 11.67 0.95 4.75
C PHE A 13 10.71 2.03 4.28
N ARG A 14 9.77 2.42 5.12
CA ARG A 14 8.73 3.40 4.78
C ARG A 14 9.33 4.74 4.39
N VAL A 15 10.29 5.24 5.19
CA VAL A 15 10.93 6.52 4.92
C VAL A 15 11.79 6.45 3.64
N ALA A 16 12.59 5.40 3.51
CA ALA A 16 13.48 5.25 2.35
C ALA A 16 12.68 5.09 1.06
N PHE A 17 11.69 4.20 1.05
CA PHE A 17 10.89 3.96 -0.15
C PHE A 17 10.01 5.19 -0.46
N GLY A 18 9.48 5.84 0.55
CA GLY A 18 8.72 7.08 0.38
C GLY A 18 9.54 8.16 -0.32
N ALA A 19 10.80 8.32 0.06
CA ALA A 19 11.71 9.26 -0.61
C ALA A 19 11.93 8.89 -2.08
N MET A 20 12.06 7.60 -2.39
CA MET A 20 12.20 7.14 -3.77
C MET A 20 10.94 7.42 -4.59
N LEU A 21 9.76 7.23 -3.99
CA LEU A 21 8.49 7.54 -4.65
C LEU A 21 8.37 9.01 -5.00
N GLU A 22 8.80 9.90 -4.11
CA GLU A 22 8.77 11.34 -4.36
C GLU A 22 9.66 11.75 -5.53
N GLY A 23 10.65 10.94 -5.88
CA GLY A 23 11.48 11.15 -7.06
C GLY A 23 10.81 10.79 -8.38
N GLN A 24 9.65 10.15 -8.35
CA GLN A 24 8.91 9.76 -9.55
C GLN A 24 7.90 10.85 -9.90
N PRO A 25 7.87 11.34 -11.17
CA PRO A 25 7.04 12.49 -11.54
C PRO A 25 5.53 12.22 -11.50
N ASP A 26 5.12 10.97 -11.57
CA ASP A 26 3.71 10.57 -11.63
C ASP A 26 3.19 9.96 -10.33
N LEU A 27 4.03 9.84 -9.31
CA LEU A 27 3.68 9.22 -8.02
C LEU A 27 3.87 10.25 -6.91
N LYS A 28 2.93 10.29 -5.97
CA LYS A 28 3.01 11.21 -4.83
C LYS A 28 2.59 10.51 -3.56
N VAL A 29 3.43 10.59 -2.53
CA VAL A 29 3.09 10.09 -1.21
C VAL A 29 2.25 11.15 -0.50
N VAL A 30 0.98 10.84 -0.20
CA VAL A 30 0.09 11.77 0.48
C VAL A 30 -0.03 11.47 1.97
N GLY A 31 0.49 10.32 2.41
CA GLY A 31 0.52 9.98 3.83
C GLY A 31 1.39 8.77 4.08
N GLN A 32 1.92 8.69 5.29
CA GLN A 32 2.69 7.55 5.77
C GLN A 32 2.16 7.18 7.16
N ALA A 33 1.83 5.93 7.37
CA ALA A 33 1.29 5.44 8.62
C ALA A 33 2.00 4.17 9.06
N GLY A 34 2.23 4.03 10.34
CA GLY A 34 2.86 2.85 10.95
C GLY A 34 1.88 1.91 11.61
N SER A 35 0.59 2.20 11.56
CA SER A 35 -0.46 1.40 12.21
C SER A 35 -1.80 1.60 11.49
N LEU A 36 -2.76 0.73 11.77
CA LEU A 36 -4.12 0.89 11.26
C LEU A 36 -4.77 2.16 11.81
N ALA A 37 -4.56 2.46 13.08
CA ALA A 37 -5.12 3.64 13.72
C ALA A 37 -4.66 4.92 13.03
N GLU A 38 -3.36 5.05 12.74
CA GLU A 38 -2.83 6.19 12.01
C GLU A 38 -3.38 6.27 10.58
N ALA A 39 -3.38 5.12 9.89
CA ALA A 39 -3.83 5.05 8.49
C ALA A 39 -5.28 5.50 8.33
N ARG A 40 -6.14 5.16 9.29
CA ARG A 40 -7.55 5.53 9.26
C ARG A 40 -7.78 7.03 9.25
N THR A 41 -6.83 7.82 9.69
CA THR A 41 -6.92 9.29 9.68
C THR A 41 -6.46 9.90 8.36
N MET A 42 -5.97 9.11 7.42
CA MET A 42 -5.31 9.57 6.19
C MET A 42 -5.96 9.05 4.91
N LEU A 43 -7.21 8.61 4.96
CA LEU A 43 -7.84 7.91 3.83
C LEU A 43 -8.34 8.83 2.70
N GLU A 44 -8.59 10.10 2.99
CA GLU A 44 -9.10 11.01 1.97
C GLU A 44 -8.08 11.31 0.89
N GLY A 45 -8.52 11.30 -0.35
CA GLY A 45 -7.68 11.66 -1.50
C GLY A 45 -6.67 10.58 -1.89
N VAL A 46 -6.78 9.38 -1.34
CA VAL A 46 -5.88 8.26 -1.65
C VAL A 46 -6.35 7.56 -2.91
N ASP A 47 -5.46 7.45 -3.91
CA ASP A 47 -5.71 6.68 -5.12
C ASP A 47 -5.28 5.23 -4.96
N VAL A 48 -4.13 5.01 -4.32
CA VAL A 48 -3.58 3.67 -4.05
C VAL A 48 -3.07 3.61 -2.62
N ALA A 49 -3.48 2.59 -1.89
CA ALA A 49 -2.88 2.26 -0.61
C ALA A 49 -1.86 1.13 -0.81
N LEU A 50 -0.64 1.38 -0.37
CA LEU A 50 0.43 0.39 -0.34
C LEU A 50 0.50 -0.15 1.09
N LEU A 51 0.02 -1.38 1.29
CA LEU A 51 -0.22 -1.94 2.61
C LEU A 51 0.73 -3.08 2.96
N ASP A 52 1.35 -3.00 4.13
CA ASP A 52 1.97 -4.16 4.77
C ASP A 52 0.90 -4.86 5.61
N ARG A 53 0.89 -6.19 5.65
CA ARG A 53 -0.06 -6.94 6.45
C ARG A 53 0.27 -6.94 7.93
N GLY A 54 1.56 -6.99 8.27
CA GLY A 54 2.01 -7.14 9.65
C GLY A 54 2.08 -5.82 10.43
N LEU A 55 0.94 -5.25 10.81
CA LEU A 55 0.89 -4.02 11.58
C LEU A 55 0.73 -4.31 13.07
N PRO A 56 1.18 -3.39 13.96
CA PRO A 56 1.13 -3.64 15.40
C PRO A 56 -0.28 -3.79 15.97
N ASP A 57 -1.27 -3.18 15.33
CA ASP A 57 -2.66 -3.19 15.80
C ASP A 57 -3.61 -3.99 14.90
N GLY A 58 -3.07 -4.82 14.01
CA GLY A 58 -3.89 -5.73 13.22
C GLY A 58 -3.32 -6.04 11.85
N ASP A 59 -4.09 -6.74 11.04
CA ASP A 59 -3.74 -7.05 9.66
C ASP A 59 -4.06 -5.85 8.76
N GLY A 60 -3.09 -5.45 7.93
CA GLY A 60 -3.28 -4.34 6.99
C GLY A 60 -4.49 -4.49 6.08
N LEU A 61 -4.92 -5.72 5.80
CA LEU A 61 -6.12 -5.98 4.99
C LEU A 61 -7.39 -5.39 5.61
N GLN A 62 -7.40 -5.16 6.92
CA GLN A 62 -8.53 -4.53 7.61
C GLN A 62 -8.77 -3.09 7.18
N LEU A 63 -7.80 -2.48 6.51
CA LEU A 63 -7.92 -1.10 6.04
C LEU A 63 -8.71 -1.01 4.72
N ILE A 64 -8.84 -2.10 3.98
CA ILE A 64 -9.46 -2.08 2.64
C ILE A 64 -10.91 -1.59 2.71
N GLY A 65 -11.70 -2.12 3.63
CA GLY A 65 -13.09 -1.71 3.82
C GLY A 65 -13.23 -0.23 4.11
N PRO A 66 -12.60 0.29 5.18
CA PRO A 66 -12.63 1.71 5.51
C PRO A 66 -12.15 2.62 4.38
N LEU A 67 -11.09 2.22 3.68
CA LEU A 67 -10.58 3.01 2.55
C LEU A 67 -11.63 3.15 1.45
N ARG A 68 -12.29 2.07 1.09
CA ARG A 68 -13.29 2.08 0.01
C ARG A 68 -14.61 2.71 0.42
N GLU A 69 -14.88 2.83 1.69
CA GLU A 69 -16.00 3.64 2.18
C GLU A 69 -15.77 5.13 1.92
N VAL A 70 -14.53 5.59 2.11
CA VAL A 70 -14.14 6.98 1.87
C VAL A 70 -13.95 7.24 0.37
N ASN A 71 -13.32 6.30 -0.33
CA ASN A 71 -13.05 6.42 -1.76
C ASN A 71 -13.31 5.07 -2.45
N PRO A 72 -14.50 4.89 -3.05
CA PRO A 72 -14.88 3.62 -3.70
C PRO A 72 -13.96 3.19 -4.84
N HIS A 73 -13.22 4.13 -5.45
CA HIS A 73 -12.32 3.85 -6.57
C HIS A 73 -10.88 3.62 -6.15
N ALA A 74 -10.58 3.70 -4.85
CA ALA A 74 -9.23 3.47 -4.35
C ALA A 74 -8.78 2.04 -4.65
N ARG A 75 -7.51 1.90 -5.01
CA ARG A 75 -6.87 0.62 -5.27
C ARG A 75 -5.97 0.24 -4.12
N VAL A 76 -5.71 -1.04 -3.98
CA VAL A 76 -4.89 -1.56 -2.90
C VAL A 76 -3.82 -2.50 -3.46
N LEU A 77 -2.56 -2.18 -3.15
CA LEU A 77 -1.42 -3.04 -3.44
C LEU A 77 -0.87 -3.53 -2.10
N VAL A 78 -0.90 -4.84 -1.89
CA VAL A 78 -0.41 -5.44 -0.65
C VAL A 78 1.05 -5.84 -0.83
N MET A 79 1.89 -5.44 0.12
CA MET A 79 3.27 -5.93 0.22
C MET A 79 3.29 -7.12 1.15
N SER A 80 3.91 -8.19 0.72
CA SER A 80 4.01 -9.43 1.48
C SER A 80 5.45 -9.90 1.61
N SER A 81 5.73 -10.70 2.65
CA SER A 81 6.98 -11.44 2.69
C SER A 81 6.97 -12.55 1.64
N THR A 82 8.13 -13.11 1.34
CA THR A 82 8.24 -14.22 0.38
C THR A 82 7.36 -15.41 0.76
N VAL A 83 7.23 -15.68 2.06
CA VAL A 83 6.39 -16.77 2.55
C VAL A 83 4.92 -16.51 2.26
N GLU A 84 4.46 -15.27 2.47
CA GLU A 84 3.08 -14.89 2.19
C GLU A 84 2.77 -14.88 0.69
N MET A 85 3.76 -14.60 -0.15
CA MET A 85 3.59 -14.62 -1.60
C MET A 85 3.26 -16.01 -2.16
N ILE A 86 3.55 -17.07 -1.42
CA ILE A 86 3.19 -18.43 -1.82
C ILE A 86 1.67 -18.61 -1.80
N HIS A 87 0.98 -17.87 -0.94
CA HIS A 87 -0.47 -17.94 -0.78
C HIS A 87 -1.10 -16.54 -0.79
N PRO A 88 -1.11 -15.84 -1.94
CA PRO A 88 -1.64 -14.47 -2.02
C PRO A 88 -3.17 -14.40 -2.02
N THR A 89 -3.84 -15.54 -1.99
CA THR A 89 -5.30 -15.64 -2.14
C THR A 89 -6.06 -14.83 -1.09
N ASP A 90 -5.59 -14.83 0.17
CA ASP A 90 -6.24 -14.08 1.25
C ASP A 90 -6.34 -12.59 0.95
N ALA A 91 -5.27 -12.00 0.41
CA ALA A 91 -5.25 -10.59 0.07
C ALA A 91 -6.23 -10.27 -1.06
N ILE A 92 -6.23 -11.09 -2.10
CA ILE A 92 -7.14 -10.91 -3.24
C ILE A 92 -8.60 -11.09 -2.81
N GLU A 93 -8.89 -12.09 -1.98
CA GLU A 93 -10.24 -12.33 -1.45
C GLU A 93 -10.72 -11.17 -0.57
N ALA A 94 -9.79 -10.52 0.15
CA ALA A 94 -10.11 -9.34 0.95
C ALA A 94 -10.33 -8.08 0.10
N GLY A 95 -10.07 -8.15 -1.20
CA GLY A 95 -10.32 -7.05 -2.12
C GLY A 95 -9.08 -6.31 -2.62
N ALA A 96 -7.88 -6.83 -2.36
CA ALA A 96 -6.65 -6.22 -2.88
C ALA A 96 -6.61 -6.34 -4.41
N ASP A 97 -6.08 -5.33 -5.06
CA ASP A 97 -5.95 -5.29 -6.52
C ASP A 97 -4.64 -5.92 -6.99
N GLY A 98 -3.69 -6.09 -6.11
CA GLY A 98 -2.44 -6.75 -6.39
C GLY A 98 -1.67 -7.09 -5.13
N VAL A 99 -0.71 -7.99 -5.29
CA VAL A 99 0.20 -8.41 -4.21
C VAL A 99 1.61 -8.42 -4.78
N ILE A 100 2.56 -7.86 -4.04
CA ILE A 100 3.96 -7.81 -4.46
C ILE A 100 4.86 -8.16 -3.28
N ASP A 101 6.01 -8.74 -3.57
CA ASP A 101 7.02 -9.04 -2.55
C ASP A 101 7.67 -7.74 -2.08
N LYS A 102 7.68 -7.52 -0.77
CA LYS A 102 8.28 -6.33 -0.15
C LYS A 102 9.78 -6.22 -0.45
N LEU A 103 10.43 -7.35 -0.71
CA LEU A 103 11.87 -7.39 -1.03
C LEU A 103 12.16 -7.22 -2.52
N ASP A 104 11.14 -7.01 -3.34
CA ASP A 104 11.33 -6.78 -4.77
C ASP A 104 12.03 -5.44 -5.00
N THR A 105 12.51 -5.22 -6.23
CA THR A 105 13.24 -3.99 -6.56
C THR A 105 12.31 -2.79 -6.48
N PRO A 106 12.84 -1.59 -6.17
CA PRO A 106 12.04 -0.36 -6.21
C PRO A 106 11.35 -0.16 -7.55
N GLU A 107 12.02 -0.47 -8.67
CA GLU A 107 11.47 -0.32 -10.01
C GLU A 107 10.22 -1.19 -10.21
N ARG A 108 10.23 -2.41 -9.68
CA ARG A 108 9.06 -3.30 -9.75
C ARG A 108 7.92 -2.82 -8.87
N LEU A 109 8.25 -2.26 -7.71
CA LEU A 109 7.26 -1.65 -6.82
C LEU A 109 6.61 -0.44 -7.50
N PHE A 110 7.40 0.42 -8.16
CA PHE A 110 6.87 1.55 -8.92
C PHE A 110 5.95 1.07 -10.04
N ALA A 111 6.39 0.05 -10.80
CA ALA A 111 5.59 -0.50 -11.90
C ALA A 111 4.26 -1.06 -11.39
N ALA A 112 4.27 -1.78 -10.27
CA ALA A 112 3.05 -2.32 -9.67
C ALA A 112 2.09 -1.23 -9.22
N LEU A 113 2.61 -0.16 -8.61
CA LEU A 113 1.80 0.99 -8.21
C LEU A 113 1.15 1.67 -9.42
N ARG A 114 1.89 1.82 -10.52
CA ARG A 114 1.35 2.40 -11.75
C ARG A 114 0.29 1.51 -12.36
N GLU A 115 0.51 0.20 -12.35
CA GLU A 115 -0.44 -0.76 -12.90
C GLU A 115 -1.77 -0.74 -12.16
N VAL A 116 -1.76 -0.81 -10.82
CA VAL A 116 -3.00 -0.82 -10.05
C VAL A 116 -3.66 0.56 -10.00
N GLY A 117 -2.87 1.63 -9.99
CA GLY A 117 -3.37 2.99 -9.83
C GLY A 117 -3.77 3.69 -11.11
N GLY A 118 -3.15 3.34 -12.22
CA GLY A 118 -3.37 4.02 -13.49
C GLY A 118 -4.04 3.15 -14.53
N GLY A 119 -4.09 1.88 -14.20
CA GLY A 119 -4.55 0.82 -15.03
C GLY A 119 -5.66 0.89 -15.79
#